data_44f8ea05f93aaa89ea979a50a9a96eb6
#
_entry.id   44f8ea05f93aaa89ea979a50a9a96eb6
#
_cell.length_a   1.000
_cell.length_b   1.000
_cell.length_c   1.000
_cell.angle_alpha   90.00
_cell.angle_beta   90.00
_cell.angle_gamma   90.00
#
_symmetry.space_group_name_H-M   'P 1'
#
loop_
_entity.id
_entity.type
_entity.pdbx_description
1 polymer ?
#
loop_
_entity_poly.entity_id
_entity_poly.type
_entity_poly.pdbx_seq_one_letter_code
_entity_poly.pdbx_strand_id
1 'polypeptide(L)'
;MIERFQEPGSEVRVFILSLRAGGLGLNLTAANHVFHYDRWWNPAVESQATDRAHRVGQTRKVQVHKFVCIGTMEERIDRLLTEKLALADKIIGSGDEWLTNMSTDQLREYLALSKEAVGDF
;
A
#
# COMPACT_ATOMS: atom_id res chain seq x y z
N MET A 1 -5.55 23.09 0.52
CA MET A 1 -4.55 22.18 -0.10
C MET A 1 -5.23 21.19 -1.02
N ILE A 2 -6.23 20.44 -0.57
CA ILE A 2 -6.99 19.47 -1.40
C ILE A 2 -7.68 20.17 -2.55
N GLU A 3 -8.38 21.27 -2.30
CA GLU A 3 -9.05 22.09 -3.33
C GLU A 3 -8.10 22.49 -4.45
N ARG A 4 -6.93 23.04 -4.09
CA ARG A 4 -5.89 23.40 -5.07
C ARG A 4 -5.40 22.21 -5.90
N PHE A 5 -5.31 21.02 -5.31
CA PHE A 5 -4.92 19.81 -6.03
C PHE A 5 -6.01 19.34 -7.00
N GLN A 6 -7.28 19.53 -6.61
CA GLN A 6 -8.44 19.11 -7.40
C GLN A 6 -8.82 20.15 -8.49
N GLU A 7 -8.27 21.34 -8.43
CA GLU A 7 -8.61 22.45 -9.33
C GLU A 7 -8.12 22.15 -10.75
N PRO A 8 -9.00 22.26 -11.78
CA PRO A 8 -8.59 22.09 -13.16
C PRO A 8 -7.49 23.09 -13.55
N GLY A 9 -6.40 22.59 -14.13
CA GLY A 9 -5.25 23.42 -14.49
C GLY A 9 -4.31 23.76 -13.34
N SER A 10 -4.50 23.18 -12.15
CA SER A 10 -3.61 23.37 -11.02
C SER A 10 -2.15 23.03 -11.35
N GLU A 11 -1.22 23.83 -10.85
CA GLU A 11 0.21 23.56 -10.91
C GLU A 11 0.66 22.47 -9.92
N VAL A 12 -0.21 22.14 -8.94
CA VAL A 12 0.07 21.08 -7.94
C VAL A 12 -0.07 19.73 -8.62
N ARG A 13 1.07 19.08 -8.87
CA ARG A 13 1.13 17.78 -9.57
C ARG A 13 1.21 16.58 -8.64
N VAL A 14 1.62 16.80 -7.40
CA VAL A 14 1.85 15.74 -6.42
C VAL A 14 1.15 16.08 -5.11
N PHE A 15 0.44 15.11 -4.56
CA PHE A 15 -0.20 15.20 -3.26
C PHE A 15 0.33 14.06 -2.36
N ILE A 16 0.98 14.43 -1.25
CA ILE A 16 1.57 13.45 -0.34
C ILE A 16 0.65 13.28 0.87
N LEU A 17 0.35 12.03 1.18
CA LEU A 17 -0.49 11.63 2.31
C LEU A 17 0.19 10.56 3.14
N SER A 18 0.04 10.63 4.46
CA SER A 18 0.30 9.48 5.31
C SER A 18 -0.82 8.45 5.15
N LEU A 19 -0.47 7.16 5.11
CA LEU A 19 -1.45 6.06 5.10
C LEU A 19 -2.45 6.15 6.27
N ARG A 20 -1.98 6.62 7.44
CA ARG A 20 -2.81 6.80 8.64
C ARG A 20 -3.78 7.99 8.55
N ALA A 21 -3.46 9.02 7.76
CA ALA A 21 -4.39 10.14 7.52
C ALA A 21 -5.63 9.71 6.72
N GLY A 22 -5.67 8.45 6.37
CA GLY A 22 -6.68 7.80 5.57
C GLY A 22 -8.11 7.81 6.10
N GLY A 23 -8.37 8.13 7.39
CA GLY A 23 -9.71 8.17 7.97
C GLY A 23 -10.62 9.29 7.47
N LEU A 24 -10.10 10.29 6.77
CA LEU A 24 -10.82 11.54 6.46
C LEU A 24 -11.71 11.50 5.21
N GLY A 25 -11.99 10.34 4.62
CA GLY A 25 -12.92 10.25 3.47
C GLY A 25 -12.58 11.16 2.28
N LEU A 26 -11.30 11.50 2.11
CA LEU A 26 -10.84 12.43 1.09
C LEU A 26 -11.18 11.94 -0.32
N ASN A 27 -11.58 12.86 -1.17
CA ASN A 27 -11.79 12.62 -2.58
C ASN A 27 -10.63 13.24 -3.38
N LEU A 28 -9.86 12.43 -4.10
CA LEU A 28 -8.66 12.86 -4.84
C LEU A 28 -8.73 12.44 -6.31
N THR A 29 -9.89 12.63 -6.93
CA THR A 29 -10.16 12.21 -8.32
C THR A 29 -9.35 12.98 -9.38
N ALA A 30 -8.68 14.07 -9.02
CA ALA A 30 -7.68 14.70 -9.87
C ALA A 30 -6.43 13.84 -10.08
N ALA A 31 -6.14 12.90 -9.14
CA ALA A 31 -5.05 11.96 -9.29
C ALA A 31 -5.46 10.78 -10.19
N ASN A 32 -4.58 10.39 -11.08
CA ASN A 32 -4.69 9.15 -11.87
C ASN A 32 -3.48 8.23 -11.69
N HIS A 33 -2.54 8.60 -10.85
CA HIS A 33 -1.45 7.77 -10.38
C HIS A 33 -1.42 7.76 -8.86
N VAL A 34 -1.29 6.59 -8.27
CA VAL A 34 -1.13 6.39 -6.83
C VAL A 34 0.18 5.66 -6.60
N PHE A 35 1.02 6.20 -5.73
CA PHE A 35 2.29 5.60 -5.37
C PHE A 35 2.24 5.20 -3.89
N HIS A 36 2.29 3.90 -3.60
CA HIS A 36 2.52 3.38 -2.27
C HIS A 36 4.03 3.31 -2.05
N TYR A 37 4.57 4.31 -1.33
CA TYR A 37 5.98 4.41 -1.04
C TYR A 37 6.40 3.42 0.05
N ASP A 38 5.58 3.31 1.10
CA ASP A 38 5.75 2.33 2.16
C ASP A 38 4.72 1.20 1.98
N ARG A 39 5.14 -0.04 2.22
CA ARG A 39 4.24 -1.18 2.27
C ARG A 39 3.62 -1.32 3.66
N TRP A 40 2.37 -1.69 3.69
CA TRP A 40 1.65 -1.96 4.93
C TRP A 40 1.19 -3.41 4.95
N TRP A 41 1.33 -4.06 6.11
CA TRP A 41 0.92 -5.48 6.27
C TRP A 41 -0.58 -5.72 6.15
N ASN A 42 -1.41 -4.68 6.31
CA ASN A 42 -2.85 -4.77 6.09
C ASN A 42 -3.19 -4.23 4.69
N PRO A 43 -3.58 -5.10 3.75
CA PRO A 43 -3.90 -4.69 2.38
C PRO A 43 -5.11 -3.75 2.31
N ALA A 44 -6.01 -3.79 3.29
CA ALA A 44 -7.17 -2.91 3.35
C ALA A 44 -6.77 -1.44 3.48
N VAL A 45 -5.64 -1.14 4.16
CA VAL A 45 -5.12 0.22 4.31
C VAL A 45 -4.61 0.77 2.97
N GLU A 46 -3.89 -0.04 2.20
CA GLU A 46 -3.44 0.33 0.85
C GLU A 46 -4.62 0.49 -0.12
N SER A 47 -5.57 -0.43 -0.07
CA SER A 47 -6.80 -0.36 -0.87
C SER A 47 -7.57 0.92 -0.57
N GLN A 48 -7.79 1.23 0.70
CA GLN A 48 -8.46 2.45 1.13
C GLN A 48 -7.74 3.71 0.66
N ALA A 49 -6.40 3.72 0.65
CA ALA A 49 -5.63 4.85 0.11
C ALA A 49 -5.81 4.99 -1.40
N THR A 50 -5.82 3.89 -2.13
CA THR A 50 -6.08 3.85 -3.58
C THR A 50 -7.49 4.33 -3.91
N ASP A 51 -8.49 3.94 -3.14
CA ASP A 51 -9.90 4.30 -3.34
C ASP A 51 -10.18 5.81 -3.22
N ARG A 52 -9.23 6.58 -2.75
CA ARG A 52 -9.34 8.05 -2.76
C ARG A 52 -9.21 8.63 -4.15
N ALA A 53 -8.37 8.05 -4.98
CA ALA A 53 -8.22 8.41 -6.39
C ALA A 53 -9.21 7.62 -7.27
N HIS A 54 -9.46 6.35 -6.94
CA HIS A 54 -10.41 5.47 -7.64
C HIS A 54 -11.80 5.55 -7.00
N ARG A 55 -12.48 6.65 -7.21
CA ARG A 55 -13.79 6.94 -6.58
C ARG A 55 -14.79 7.48 -7.60
N VAL A 56 -16.05 7.56 -7.20
CA VAL A 56 -17.11 8.20 -8.00
C VAL A 56 -16.68 9.61 -8.40
N GLY A 57 -16.73 9.90 -9.70
CA GLY A 57 -16.21 11.14 -10.30
C GLY A 57 -14.85 10.99 -10.96
N GLN A 58 -14.16 9.85 -10.81
CA GLN A 58 -12.94 9.57 -11.56
C GLN A 58 -13.29 9.18 -13.01
N THR A 59 -12.77 9.96 -13.94
CA THR A 59 -13.00 9.74 -15.39
C THR A 59 -11.80 9.12 -16.11
N ARG A 60 -10.66 9.02 -15.42
CA ARG A 60 -9.42 8.49 -15.98
C ARG A 60 -9.09 7.14 -15.35
N LYS A 61 -8.34 6.32 -16.09
CA LYS A 61 -7.78 5.08 -15.53
C LYS A 61 -6.78 5.41 -14.44
N VAL A 62 -6.97 4.85 -13.25
CA VAL A 62 -6.04 4.98 -12.13
C VAL A 62 -4.97 3.90 -12.23
N GLN A 63 -3.71 4.32 -12.22
CA GLN A 63 -2.54 3.44 -12.16
C GLN A 63 -1.99 3.42 -10.74
N VAL A 64 -1.79 2.23 -10.19
CA VAL A 64 -1.26 2.04 -8.84
C VAL A 64 0.15 1.46 -8.94
N HIS A 65 1.09 2.14 -8.30
CA HIS A 65 2.49 1.78 -8.25
C HIS A 65 2.86 1.44 -6.80
N LYS A 66 3.49 0.30 -6.60
CA LYS A 66 3.94 -0.15 -5.28
C LYS A 66 5.45 -0.30 -5.31
N PHE A 67 6.13 0.41 -4.42
CA PHE A 67 7.55 0.23 -4.21
C PHE A 67 7.78 -0.91 -3.23
N VAL A 68 8.75 -1.76 -3.53
CA VAL A 68 9.12 -2.91 -2.70
C VAL A 68 10.64 -2.97 -2.66
N CYS A 69 11.21 -2.89 -1.47
CA CYS A 69 12.64 -3.09 -1.27
C CYS A 69 12.95 -4.59 -1.33
N ILE A 70 13.71 -4.98 -2.36
CA ILE A 70 14.10 -6.38 -2.57
C ILE A 70 15.01 -6.86 -1.44
N GLY A 71 14.84 -8.11 -1.00
CA GLY A 71 15.61 -8.74 0.07
C GLY A 71 15.22 -8.30 1.48
N THR A 72 14.21 -7.46 1.62
CA THR A 72 13.74 -6.95 2.91
C THR A 72 12.42 -7.59 3.35
N MET A 73 11.96 -7.17 4.54
CA MET A 73 10.63 -7.53 5.04
C MET A 73 9.51 -7.10 4.09
N GLU A 74 9.67 -5.99 3.36
CA GLU A 74 8.66 -5.51 2.42
C GLU A 74 8.39 -6.51 1.29
N GLU A 75 9.43 -7.11 0.73
CA GLU A 75 9.29 -8.14 -0.31
C GLU A 75 8.52 -9.36 0.23
N ARG A 76 8.82 -9.77 1.46
CA ARG A 76 8.14 -10.90 2.09
C ARG A 76 6.66 -10.60 2.37
N ILE A 77 6.37 -9.38 2.86
CA ILE A 77 4.99 -8.92 3.04
C ILE A 77 4.27 -8.89 1.70
N ASP A 78 4.88 -8.35 0.65
CA ASP A 78 4.27 -8.28 -0.68
C ASP A 78 3.93 -9.67 -1.23
N ARG A 79 4.84 -10.62 -1.09
CA ARG A 79 4.61 -12.02 -1.48
C ARG A 79 3.45 -12.63 -0.71
N LEU A 80 3.44 -12.48 0.63
CA LEU A 80 2.34 -12.97 1.47
C LEU A 80 0.99 -12.37 1.12
N LEU A 81 0.96 -11.05 0.90
CA LEU A 81 -0.28 -10.36 0.53
C LEU A 81 -0.78 -10.84 -0.84
N THR A 82 0.13 -11.08 -1.78
CA THR A 82 -0.21 -11.60 -3.10
C THR A 82 -0.76 -13.02 -3.01
N GLU A 83 -0.12 -13.89 -2.23
CA GLU A 83 -0.58 -15.26 -1.99
C GLU A 83 -1.93 -15.28 -1.25
N LYS A 84 -2.11 -14.42 -0.25
CA LYS A 84 -3.38 -14.31 0.49
C LYS A 84 -4.50 -13.73 -0.37
N LEU A 85 -4.24 -12.74 -1.20
CA LEU A 85 -5.25 -12.21 -2.13
C LEU A 85 -5.68 -13.29 -3.13
N ALA A 86 -4.77 -14.13 -3.59
CA ALA A 86 -5.11 -15.29 -4.41
C ALA A 86 -5.94 -16.34 -3.65
N LEU A 87 -5.83 -16.41 -2.32
CA LEU A 87 -6.60 -17.28 -1.43
C LEU A 87 -7.85 -16.60 -0.85
N ALA A 88 -7.87 -15.26 -0.76
CA ALA A 88 -8.91 -14.47 -0.09
C ALA A 88 -10.24 -14.41 -0.84
N ASP A 89 -10.30 -14.85 -2.08
CA ASP A 89 -11.58 -15.23 -2.70
C ASP A 89 -12.29 -16.37 -1.91
N LYS A 90 -11.63 -16.94 -0.90
CA LYS A 90 -12.13 -18.07 -0.10
C LYS A 90 -12.22 -17.84 1.41
N ILE A 91 -11.51 -16.88 2.01
CA ILE A 91 -11.46 -16.73 3.48
C ILE A 91 -11.41 -15.25 3.88
N ILE A 92 -12.51 -14.74 4.40
CA ILE A 92 -12.62 -13.41 5.01
C ILE A 92 -12.04 -13.50 6.43
N GLY A 93 -10.82 -12.98 6.63
CA GLY A 93 -10.19 -12.80 7.94
C GLY A 93 -9.63 -11.38 8.08
N SER A 94 -9.68 -10.81 9.28
CA SER A 94 -9.15 -9.47 9.54
C SER A 94 -7.63 -9.41 9.30
N GLY A 95 -7.18 -8.35 8.61
CA GLY A 95 -5.84 -8.27 8.04
C GLY A 95 -4.66 -8.29 9.01
N ASP A 96 -4.87 -8.14 10.32
CA ASP A 96 -3.79 -8.03 11.32
C ASP A 96 -3.58 -9.32 12.15
N GLU A 97 -4.54 -10.23 12.13
CA GLU A 97 -4.50 -11.46 12.96
C GLU A 97 -3.36 -12.43 12.58
N TRP A 98 -2.90 -12.39 11.34
CA TRP A 98 -1.83 -13.28 10.89
C TRP A 98 -0.48 -12.99 11.56
N LEU A 99 -0.18 -11.69 11.85
CA LEU A 99 1.05 -11.30 12.58
C LEU A 99 1.04 -11.80 14.01
N THR A 100 -0.11 -11.72 14.69
CA THR A 100 -0.24 -12.15 16.08
C THR A 100 -0.19 -13.66 16.24
N ASN A 101 -0.49 -14.40 15.17
CA ASN A 101 -0.47 -15.87 15.16
C ASN A 101 0.89 -16.46 14.73
N MET A 102 1.87 -15.61 14.40
CA MET A 102 3.22 -16.08 14.05
C MET A 102 4.03 -16.51 15.27
N SER A 103 4.78 -17.59 15.15
CA SER A 103 5.78 -17.96 16.15
C SER A 103 6.96 -16.97 16.13
N THR A 104 7.70 -16.89 17.24
CA THR A 104 8.90 -16.04 17.36
C THR A 104 9.93 -16.35 16.27
N ASP A 105 10.07 -17.62 15.88
CA ASP A 105 11.02 -18.03 14.85
C ASP A 105 10.57 -17.59 13.45
N GLN A 106 9.29 -17.69 13.16
CA GLN A 106 8.72 -17.15 11.93
C GLN A 106 8.91 -15.63 11.86
N LEU A 107 8.66 -14.90 12.96
CA LEU A 107 8.89 -13.46 13.01
C LEU A 107 10.36 -13.10 12.78
N ARG A 108 11.29 -13.85 13.37
CA ARG A 108 12.73 -13.66 13.14
C ARG A 108 13.11 -13.87 11.68
N GLU A 109 12.59 -14.91 11.05
CA GLU A 109 12.84 -15.19 9.64
C GLU A 109 12.29 -14.06 8.74
N TYR A 110 11.11 -13.51 9.07
CA TYR A 110 10.54 -12.38 8.34
C TYR A 110 11.32 -11.08 8.50
N LEU A 111 11.88 -10.83 9.68
CA LEU A 111 12.63 -9.62 9.98
C LEU A 111 14.09 -9.68 9.51
N ALA A 112 14.63 -10.87 9.26
CA ALA A 112 16.00 -11.04 8.78
C ALA A 112 16.15 -10.44 7.36
N LEU A 113 17.18 -9.62 7.17
CA LEU A 113 17.56 -9.16 5.83
C LEU A 113 18.14 -10.33 5.03
N SER A 114 17.81 -10.41 3.74
CA SER A 114 18.50 -11.36 2.86
C SER A 114 19.91 -10.86 2.53
N LYS A 115 20.77 -11.76 2.07
CA LYS A 115 22.12 -11.40 1.63
C LYS A 115 22.10 -10.39 0.48
N GLU A 116 21.10 -10.45 -0.37
CA GLU A 116 20.92 -9.53 -1.50
C GLU A 116 20.59 -8.10 -1.05
N ALA A 117 19.90 -7.93 0.10
CA ALA A 117 19.58 -6.62 0.65
C ALA A 117 20.79 -5.92 1.28
N VAL A 118 21.75 -6.70 1.76
CA VAL A 118 22.92 -6.14 2.46
C VAL A 118 23.99 -5.62 1.47
N GLY A 119 23.95 -6.07 0.21
CA GLY A 119 24.96 -5.72 -0.80
C GLY A 119 26.37 -6.19 -0.41
N ASP A 120 27.22 -6.43 -1.38
CA ASP A 120 28.65 -6.56 -1.17
C ASP A 120 29.23 -5.15 -0.97
N PHE A 121 29.39 -4.76 0.29
CA PHE A 121 30.21 -3.61 0.65
C PHE A 121 31.68 -3.99 0.77
#